data_4bf25e0ef6d1e91db4c486dbebf0a091
#
_entry.id   4bf25e0ef6d1e91db4c486dbebf0a091
#
_cell.length_a   1.000
_cell.length_b   1.000
_cell.length_c   1.000
_cell.angle_alpha   90.00
_cell.angle_beta   90.00
_cell.angle_gamma   90.00
#
_symmetry.space_group_name_H-M   'P 1'
#
loop_
_entity.id
_entity.type
_entity.pdbx_description
1 polymer ?
#
loop_
_entity_poly.entity_id
_entity_poly.type
_entity_poly.pdbx_seq_one_letter_code
_entity_poly.pdbx_strand_id
1 'polypeptide(L)'
;LKWEAHTEFVTYTIFLNNLSEKPFDGICFDAFPKDWLESLSSLRITSVNLRLETMSDQENSSEIISKKLANWFVPESLAVSKVLDGSAVVASDFRIDEVGHQRFVLFVDPLTDERRVGRIIQRLCEIEMYKSMSMLGFARVRSMARQMGNIDTELSHIMSDMNDGKVAAEVTLDNLLKVSTELETLSAAASFRLGATEAYEAIVHQRIRVLREERFKGRQTFSEFMMRRYDPAMRTVKSSRVRLGNLADRAIRAGDLLRTRVDVERSAQNQALLTSMDKRADLQLRLQKTVEGLSVVAISYYAVSLVSYLLYPLAENYSVTEGFLTSIITLPVVGLVYLMIRRIRSKML
;
A
#
# COMPACT_ATOMS: atom_id res chain seq x y z
N LEU A 1 16.32 23.29 34.58
CA LEU A 1 15.44 22.87 33.47
C LEU A 1 16.27 22.69 32.22
N LYS A 2 16.15 21.52 31.58
CA LYS A 2 16.70 21.21 30.29
C LYS A 2 15.53 20.91 29.34
N TRP A 3 15.56 21.46 28.12
CA TRP A 3 14.65 21.06 27.06
C TRP A 3 15.43 20.68 25.80
N GLU A 4 14.93 19.71 25.06
CA GLU A 4 15.58 19.23 23.83
C GLU A 4 14.50 19.01 22.76
N ALA A 5 14.73 19.58 21.57
CA ALA A 5 13.89 19.36 20.42
C ALA A 5 14.40 18.15 19.63
N HIS A 6 13.52 17.23 19.32
CA HIS A 6 13.76 16.08 18.45
C HIS A 6 12.97 16.26 17.15
N THR A 7 13.05 15.32 16.24
CA THR A 7 12.41 15.43 14.93
C THR A 7 10.89 15.62 15.01
N GLU A 8 10.22 14.98 15.96
CA GLU A 8 8.76 15.00 16.07
C GLU A 8 8.22 15.19 17.49
N PHE A 9 9.09 15.43 18.46
CA PHE A 9 8.69 15.68 19.84
C PHE A 9 9.71 16.55 20.57
N VAL A 10 9.34 17.05 21.73
CA VAL A 10 10.20 17.84 22.62
C VAL A 10 10.22 17.18 23.98
N THR A 11 11.38 17.19 24.66
CA THR A 11 11.53 16.71 26.02
C THR A 11 11.87 17.84 26.97
N TYR A 12 11.32 17.77 28.17
CA TYR A 12 11.59 18.69 29.27
C TYR A 12 12.08 17.88 30.47
N THR A 13 13.22 18.25 31.05
CA THR A 13 13.81 17.56 32.17
C THR A 13 14.13 18.56 33.27
N ILE A 14 13.71 18.26 34.49
CA ILE A 14 14.08 19.02 35.69
C ILE A 14 14.88 18.11 36.60
N PHE A 15 15.97 18.64 37.14
CA PHE A 15 16.78 18.01 38.21
C PHE A 15 16.52 18.76 39.49
N LEU A 16 16.19 18.01 40.57
CA LEU A 16 15.96 18.51 41.89
C LEU A 16 17.03 17.95 42.85
N ASN A 17 17.56 18.78 43.71
CA ASN A 17 18.61 18.38 44.66
C ASN A 17 18.09 17.71 45.91
N ASN A 18 16.79 17.77 46.15
CA ASN A 18 16.18 17.21 47.38
C ASN A 18 15.44 15.92 47.05
N LEU A 19 15.62 14.90 47.90
CA LEU A 19 14.83 13.68 47.89
C LEU A 19 13.57 13.88 48.73
N SER A 20 12.43 13.57 48.14
CA SER A 20 11.17 13.50 48.89
C SER A 20 11.21 12.34 49.90
N GLU A 21 10.63 12.53 51.11
CA GLU A 21 10.49 11.47 52.11
C GLU A 21 9.64 10.31 51.60
N LYS A 22 8.57 10.63 50.85
CA LYS A 22 7.75 9.61 50.16
C LYS A 22 8.27 9.38 48.75
N PRO A 23 8.72 8.18 48.44
CA PRO A 23 9.19 7.88 47.09
C PRO A 23 8.06 8.02 46.07
N PHE A 24 8.33 8.74 44.98
CA PHE A 24 7.42 8.93 43.83
C PHE A 24 6.08 9.60 44.20
N ASP A 25 6.08 10.53 45.16
CA ASP A 25 4.88 11.27 45.60
C ASP A 25 4.36 12.34 44.60
N GLY A 26 5.04 12.51 43.48
CA GLY A 26 4.65 13.46 42.44
C GLY A 26 5.04 14.91 42.68
N ILE A 27 5.51 15.27 43.90
CA ILE A 27 5.91 16.65 44.27
C ILE A 27 6.97 17.21 43.32
N CYS A 28 7.82 16.37 42.74
CA CYS A 28 8.83 16.81 41.79
C CYS A 28 8.20 17.50 40.54
N PHE A 29 6.96 17.19 40.19
CA PHE A 29 6.27 17.83 39.05
C PHE A 29 5.71 19.20 39.40
N ASP A 30 5.57 19.57 40.67
CA ASP A 30 5.21 20.94 41.11
C ASP A 30 6.27 21.97 40.71
N ALA A 31 7.47 21.54 40.35
CA ALA A 31 8.51 22.39 39.74
C ALA A 31 8.14 22.92 38.34
N PHE A 32 7.19 22.30 37.65
CA PHE A 32 6.61 22.83 36.41
C PHE A 32 5.37 23.69 36.72
N PRO A 33 5.14 24.78 35.96
CA PRO A 33 3.90 25.55 36.12
C PRO A 33 2.67 24.66 35.84
N LYS A 34 1.72 24.64 36.77
CA LYS A 34 0.53 23.75 36.70
C LYS A 34 -0.28 24.03 35.44
N ASP A 35 -0.57 25.29 35.13
CA ASP A 35 -1.32 25.69 33.94
C ASP A 35 -0.66 25.19 32.65
N TRP A 36 0.68 25.18 32.61
CA TRP A 36 1.44 24.68 31.46
C TRP A 36 1.34 23.14 31.34
N LEU A 37 1.47 22.40 32.45
CA LEU A 37 1.30 20.93 32.46
C LEU A 37 -0.10 20.54 32.05
N GLU A 38 -1.14 21.27 32.50
CA GLU A 38 -2.53 21.02 32.11
C GLU A 38 -2.75 21.27 30.62
N SER A 39 -2.17 22.35 30.07
CA SER A 39 -2.25 22.65 28.64
C SER A 39 -1.62 21.59 27.74
N LEU A 40 -0.62 20.87 28.25
CA LEU A 40 0.08 19.78 27.55
C LEU A 40 -0.53 18.39 27.79
N SER A 41 -1.56 18.27 28.63
CA SER A 41 -2.09 16.97 29.07
C SER A 41 -2.52 16.07 27.90
N SER A 42 -3.10 16.63 26.85
CA SER A 42 -3.53 15.93 25.63
C SER A 42 -2.37 15.59 24.67
N LEU A 43 -1.22 16.24 24.82
CA LEU A 43 -0.03 16.11 23.96
C LEU A 43 1.08 15.28 24.63
N ARG A 44 0.95 14.99 25.93
CA ARG A 44 1.94 14.24 26.69
C ARG A 44 1.97 12.77 26.25
N ILE A 45 3.09 12.35 25.65
CA ILE A 45 3.30 10.98 25.19
C ILE A 45 3.78 10.08 26.33
N THR A 46 4.72 10.57 27.11
CA THR A 46 5.24 9.87 28.31
C THR A 46 5.73 10.87 29.34
N SER A 47 5.86 10.43 30.57
CA SER A 47 6.45 11.18 31.67
C SER A 47 7.19 10.23 32.60
N VAL A 48 8.36 10.64 33.08
CA VAL A 48 9.25 9.84 33.89
C VAL A 48 9.51 10.54 35.23
N ASN A 49 9.31 9.82 36.31
CA ASN A 49 9.78 10.18 37.65
C ASN A 49 10.97 9.27 38.01
N LEU A 50 12.17 9.84 38.03
CA LEU A 50 13.39 9.11 38.34
C LEU A 50 13.96 9.55 39.69
N ARG A 51 14.04 8.60 40.59
CA ARG A 51 14.63 8.77 41.91
C ARG A 51 16.07 8.27 41.90
N LEU A 52 17.00 9.09 42.38
CA LEU A 52 18.41 8.75 42.56
C LEU A 52 18.74 8.64 44.04
N GLU A 53 19.29 7.50 44.44
CA GLU A 53 19.79 7.26 45.80
C GLU A 53 21.21 6.73 45.79
N THR A 54 22.01 7.10 46.76
CA THR A 54 23.35 6.51 46.96
C THR A 54 23.23 5.19 47.71
N MET A 55 23.95 4.17 47.26
CA MET A 55 24.05 2.90 47.99
C MET A 55 24.74 3.09 49.33
N SER A 56 24.32 2.33 50.32
CA SER A 56 25.02 2.30 51.62
C SER A 56 26.29 1.45 51.49
N ASP A 57 27.38 1.85 52.13
CA ASP A 57 28.63 1.08 52.19
C ASP A 57 28.53 -0.18 53.07
N GLN A 58 27.36 -0.49 53.59
CA GLN A 58 27.14 -1.65 54.49
C GLN A 58 27.07 -2.95 53.69
N GLU A 59 27.55 -4.06 54.25
CA GLU A 59 27.51 -5.42 53.71
C GLU A 59 26.10 -5.87 53.26
N ASN A 60 25.04 -5.27 53.82
CA ASN A 60 23.63 -5.57 53.56
C ASN A 60 22.97 -4.64 52.53
N SER A 61 23.73 -3.88 51.74
CA SER A 61 23.16 -2.91 50.78
C SER A 61 22.16 -3.55 49.83
N SER A 62 22.45 -4.77 49.35
CA SER A 62 21.56 -5.52 48.44
C SER A 62 20.22 -5.94 49.06
N GLU A 63 20.16 -6.16 50.38
CA GLU A 63 18.93 -6.47 51.10
C GLU A 63 18.08 -5.23 51.31
N ILE A 64 18.73 -4.11 51.66
CA ILE A 64 18.09 -2.81 51.84
C ILE A 64 17.43 -2.39 50.51
N ILE A 65 18.16 -2.50 49.37
CA ILE A 65 17.63 -2.23 48.05
C ILE A 65 16.44 -3.12 47.79
N SER A 66 16.55 -4.44 48.00
CA SER A 66 15.45 -5.40 47.75
C SER A 66 14.19 -5.04 48.56
N LYS A 67 14.31 -4.63 49.81
CA LYS A 67 13.21 -4.20 50.67
C LYS A 67 12.57 -2.91 50.18
N LYS A 68 13.35 -1.92 49.76
CA LYS A 68 12.86 -0.67 49.16
C LYS A 68 12.08 -0.96 47.89
N LEU A 69 12.65 -1.78 46.98
CA LEU A 69 12.01 -2.13 45.72
C LEU A 69 10.67 -2.86 45.89
N ALA A 70 10.57 -3.76 46.88
CA ALA A 70 9.32 -4.47 47.18
C ALA A 70 8.21 -3.53 47.67
N ASN A 71 8.58 -2.42 48.34
CA ASN A 71 7.62 -1.43 48.82
C ASN A 71 7.22 -0.39 47.75
N TRP A 72 8.09 -0.11 46.79
CA TRP A 72 7.89 0.98 45.80
C TRP A 72 7.30 0.54 44.50
N PHE A 73 7.49 -0.72 44.13
CA PHE A 73 7.14 -1.25 42.81
C PHE A 73 6.29 -2.52 42.91
N VAL A 74 5.57 -2.80 41.83
CA VAL A 74 4.78 -4.02 41.72
C VAL A 74 5.68 -5.20 41.35
N PRO A 75 5.83 -6.22 42.24
CA PRO A 75 6.82 -7.28 42.13
C PRO A 75 6.74 -8.09 40.84
N GLU A 76 5.50 -8.32 40.29
CA GLU A 76 5.23 -9.14 39.11
C GLU A 76 5.78 -8.53 37.83
N SER A 77 5.89 -7.22 37.77
CA SER A 77 6.40 -6.50 36.58
C SER A 77 7.79 -5.89 36.83
N LEU A 78 8.32 -5.98 38.03
CA LEU A 78 9.58 -5.35 38.41
C LEU A 78 10.77 -5.95 37.65
N ALA A 79 11.51 -5.11 36.93
CA ALA A 79 12.81 -5.39 36.35
C ALA A 79 13.89 -4.67 37.17
N VAL A 80 14.98 -5.37 37.47
CA VAL A 80 16.10 -4.85 38.23
C VAL A 80 17.41 -5.33 37.64
N SER A 81 18.31 -4.41 37.36
CA SER A 81 19.62 -4.73 36.79
C SER A 81 20.74 -4.00 37.50
N LYS A 82 21.85 -4.69 37.74
CA LYS A 82 23.13 -4.02 37.92
C LYS A 82 23.61 -3.52 36.56
N VAL A 83 24.15 -2.33 36.48
CA VAL A 83 24.56 -1.72 35.22
C VAL A 83 25.99 -1.17 35.31
N LEU A 84 26.65 -1.15 34.14
CA LEU A 84 27.99 -0.60 33.95
C LEU A 84 28.99 -1.16 35.02
N ASP A 85 29.11 -2.51 35.01
CA ASP A 85 30.05 -3.23 35.84
C ASP A 85 29.81 -3.01 37.38
N GLY A 86 28.53 -2.94 37.77
CA GLY A 86 28.12 -2.77 39.18
C GLY A 86 28.11 -1.32 39.70
N SER A 87 28.41 -0.33 38.84
CA SER A 87 28.40 1.10 39.23
C SER A 87 27.04 1.59 39.74
N ALA A 88 25.95 0.94 39.37
CA ALA A 88 24.63 1.26 39.85
C ALA A 88 23.67 0.07 39.74
N VAL A 89 22.57 0.13 40.48
CA VAL A 89 21.40 -0.73 40.35
C VAL A 89 20.25 0.11 39.86
N VAL A 90 19.65 -0.28 38.73
CA VAL A 90 18.47 0.37 38.13
C VAL A 90 17.26 -0.51 38.32
N ALA A 91 16.10 0.09 38.61
CA ALA A 91 14.84 -0.64 38.67
C ALA A 91 13.66 0.16 38.19
N SER A 92 12.70 -0.54 37.57
CA SER A 92 11.38 -0.04 37.19
C SER A 92 10.40 -1.21 37.08
N ASP A 93 9.13 -0.96 37.37
CA ASP A 93 8.06 -1.91 37.07
C ASP A 93 7.38 -1.64 35.69
N PHE A 94 7.84 -0.60 35.00
CA PHE A 94 7.29 -0.15 33.73
C PHE A 94 5.78 0.10 33.76
N ARG A 95 5.23 0.38 34.92
CA ARG A 95 3.84 0.77 35.14
C ARG A 95 3.72 2.27 35.22
N ILE A 96 2.66 2.79 34.64
CA ILE A 96 2.27 4.19 34.77
C ILE A 96 1.48 4.31 36.08
N ASP A 97 1.85 5.27 36.93
CA ASP A 97 1.15 5.56 38.17
C ASP A 97 -0.18 6.29 37.94
N GLU A 98 -0.94 6.53 38.97
CA GLU A 98 -2.26 7.18 38.94
C GLU A 98 -2.21 8.61 38.34
N VAL A 99 -1.06 9.27 38.40
CA VAL A 99 -0.84 10.63 37.90
C VAL A 99 -0.32 10.62 36.44
N GLY A 100 0.04 9.45 35.93
CA GLY A 100 0.48 9.27 34.54
C GLY A 100 1.99 9.30 34.36
N HIS A 101 2.76 8.98 35.41
CA HIS A 101 4.23 8.94 35.37
C HIS A 101 4.75 7.51 35.44
N GLN A 102 5.80 7.25 34.67
CA GLN A 102 6.57 6.04 34.79
C GLN A 102 7.70 6.23 35.83
N ARG A 103 7.92 5.23 36.68
CA ARG A 103 8.82 5.33 37.81
C ARG A 103 10.09 4.56 37.54
N PHE A 104 11.23 5.21 37.79
CA PHE A 104 12.56 4.61 37.80
C PHE A 104 13.28 4.94 39.10
N VAL A 105 14.07 3.99 39.59
CA VAL A 105 15.03 4.27 40.67
C VAL A 105 16.42 3.88 40.21
N LEU A 106 17.39 4.67 40.63
CA LEU A 106 18.80 4.46 40.42
C LEU A 106 19.51 4.50 41.76
N PHE A 107 20.03 3.35 42.20
CA PHE A 107 20.91 3.26 43.35
C PHE A 107 22.35 3.29 42.86
N VAL A 108 23.13 4.29 43.26
CA VAL A 108 24.48 4.57 42.74
C VAL A 108 25.51 4.19 43.79
N ASP A 109 26.56 3.47 43.36
CA ASP A 109 27.73 3.25 44.19
C ASP A 109 28.40 4.59 44.53
N PRO A 110 28.74 4.86 45.80
CA PRO A 110 29.36 6.14 46.24
C PRO A 110 30.62 6.53 45.47
N LEU A 111 31.35 5.55 44.95
CA LEU A 111 32.58 5.76 44.16
C LEU A 111 32.33 6.04 42.66
N THR A 112 31.08 6.01 42.24
CA THR A 112 30.74 6.23 40.82
C THR A 112 30.83 7.70 40.44
N ASP A 113 31.59 8.00 39.36
CA ASP A 113 31.73 9.34 38.83
C ASP A 113 30.37 9.92 38.35
N GLU A 114 30.14 11.21 38.66
CA GLU A 114 28.91 11.94 38.35
C GLU A 114 28.56 11.89 36.85
N ARG A 115 29.56 11.95 35.95
CA ARG A 115 29.34 11.83 34.50
C ARG A 115 28.80 10.46 34.12
N ARG A 116 29.21 9.41 34.81
CA ARG A 116 28.71 8.04 34.62
C ARG A 116 27.25 7.96 35.08
N VAL A 117 26.92 8.55 36.19
CA VAL A 117 25.54 8.66 36.73
C VAL A 117 24.66 9.39 35.70
N GLY A 118 25.10 10.56 35.23
CA GLY A 118 24.35 11.33 34.22
C GLY A 118 24.07 10.55 32.94
N ARG A 119 25.05 9.75 32.47
CA ARG A 119 24.84 8.87 31.29
C ARG A 119 23.85 7.76 31.55
N ILE A 120 23.79 7.18 32.76
CA ILE A 120 22.79 6.17 33.08
C ILE A 120 21.40 6.80 33.09
N ILE A 121 21.22 7.94 33.74
CA ILE A 121 19.94 8.68 33.78
C ILE A 121 19.46 8.99 32.35
N GLN A 122 20.35 9.56 31.53
CA GLN A 122 20.02 9.88 30.13
C GLN A 122 19.54 8.64 29.38
N ARG A 123 20.22 7.50 29.51
CA ARG A 123 19.84 6.26 28.83
C ARG A 123 18.49 5.72 29.29
N LEU A 124 18.20 5.78 30.59
CA LEU A 124 16.90 5.37 31.11
C LEU A 124 15.76 6.24 30.55
N CYS A 125 15.95 7.56 30.55
CA CYS A 125 14.99 8.49 29.97
C CYS A 125 14.82 8.24 28.46
N GLU A 126 15.92 8.03 27.72
CA GLU A 126 15.87 7.71 26.29
C GLU A 126 15.18 6.37 26.01
N ILE A 127 15.40 5.34 26.82
CA ILE A 127 14.69 4.05 26.69
C ILE A 127 13.19 4.27 26.80
N GLU A 128 12.73 4.99 27.81
CA GLU A 128 11.30 5.22 28.00
C GLU A 128 10.70 6.07 26.90
N MET A 129 11.38 7.14 26.53
CA MET A 129 10.95 8.07 25.49
C MET A 129 10.81 7.36 24.13
N TYR A 130 11.86 6.68 23.65
CA TYR A 130 11.82 6.01 22.37
C TYR A 130 10.93 4.76 22.35
N LYS A 131 10.81 4.06 23.50
CA LYS A 131 9.81 3.00 23.67
C LYS A 131 8.40 3.55 23.47
N SER A 132 8.05 4.66 24.13
CA SER A 132 6.73 5.27 24.00
C SER A 132 6.46 5.80 22.61
N MET A 133 7.44 6.42 21.96
CA MET A 133 7.34 6.87 20.57
C MET A 133 7.14 5.72 19.59
N SER A 134 7.83 4.60 19.76
CA SER A 134 7.66 3.42 18.91
C SER A 134 6.28 2.77 19.11
N MET A 135 5.71 2.82 20.31
CA MET A 135 4.36 2.30 20.59
C MET A 135 3.25 3.04 19.84
N LEU A 136 3.50 4.28 19.38
CA LEU A 136 2.57 4.99 18.45
C LEU A 136 2.42 4.24 17.13
N GLY A 137 3.47 3.58 16.64
CA GLY A 137 3.38 2.71 15.48
C GLY A 137 2.51 1.48 15.70
N PHE A 138 2.57 0.89 16.89
CA PHE A 138 1.69 -0.21 17.27
C PHE A 138 0.22 0.23 17.33
N ALA A 139 -0.08 1.40 17.90
CA ALA A 139 -1.42 1.98 17.89
C ALA A 139 -1.92 2.21 16.46
N ARG A 140 -1.05 2.75 15.58
CA ARG A 140 -1.37 2.96 14.17
C ARG A 140 -1.71 1.67 13.45
N VAL A 141 -0.90 0.63 13.61
CA VAL A 141 -1.14 -0.69 13.02
C VAL A 141 -2.48 -1.28 13.47
N ARG A 142 -2.81 -1.17 14.76
CA ARG A 142 -4.10 -1.63 15.29
C ARG A 142 -5.28 -0.90 14.65
N SER A 143 -5.17 0.41 14.46
CA SER A 143 -6.25 1.19 13.81
C SER A 143 -6.46 0.81 12.34
N MET A 144 -5.39 0.39 11.64
CA MET A 144 -5.42 0.00 10.23
C MET A 144 -5.81 -1.46 10.00
N ALA A 145 -5.75 -2.30 11.02
CA ALA A 145 -5.87 -3.76 10.87
C ALA A 145 -7.17 -4.20 10.18
N ARG A 146 -8.31 -3.53 10.49
CA ARG A 146 -9.61 -3.81 9.86
C ARG A 146 -9.59 -3.45 8.37
N GLN A 147 -9.10 -2.25 8.03
CA GLN A 147 -9.04 -1.78 6.65
C GLN A 147 -8.14 -2.66 5.80
N MET A 148 -6.97 -3.04 6.31
CA MET A 148 -6.08 -4.03 5.65
C MET A 148 -6.78 -5.38 5.43
N GLY A 149 -7.61 -5.82 6.37
CA GLY A 149 -8.41 -7.04 6.24
C GLY A 149 -9.45 -6.94 5.12
N ASN A 150 -10.15 -5.83 5.03
CA ASN A 150 -11.14 -5.57 3.97
C ASN A 150 -10.46 -5.56 2.59
N ILE A 151 -9.38 -4.81 2.43
CA ILE A 151 -8.58 -4.75 1.20
C ILE A 151 -8.11 -6.15 0.77
N ASP A 152 -7.64 -6.99 1.70
CA ASP A 152 -7.20 -8.35 1.41
C ASP A 152 -8.35 -9.23 0.89
N THR A 153 -9.53 -9.08 1.49
CA THR A 153 -10.74 -9.79 1.05
C THR A 153 -11.19 -9.33 -0.34
N GLU A 154 -11.23 -8.03 -0.58
CA GLU A 154 -11.61 -7.46 -1.87
C GLU A 154 -10.63 -7.84 -2.99
N LEU A 155 -9.32 -7.79 -2.75
CA LEU A 155 -8.32 -8.29 -3.70
C LEU A 155 -8.50 -9.77 -4.01
N SER A 156 -8.87 -10.57 -3.01
CA SER A 156 -9.13 -12.00 -3.19
C SER A 156 -10.38 -12.24 -4.04
N HIS A 157 -11.45 -11.46 -3.86
CA HIS A 157 -12.64 -11.50 -4.70
C HIS A 157 -12.33 -11.09 -6.16
N ILE A 158 -11.59 -9.99 -6.34
CA ILE A 158 -11.17 -9.54 -7.67
C ILE A 158 -10.39 -10.63 -8.40
N MET A 159 -9.46 -11.30 -7.71
CA MET A 159 -8.68 -12.42 -8.29
C MET A 159 -9.56 -13.62 -8.63
N SER A 160 -10.59 -13.92 -7.82
CA SER A 160 -11.56 -14.98 -8.12
C SER A 160 -12.41 -14.64 -9.35
N ASP A 161 -12.94 -13.42 -9.42
CA ASP A 161 -13.73 -12.94 -10.56
C ASP A 161 -12.93 -12.97 -11.88
N MET A 162 -11.64 -12.64 -11.80
CA MET A 162 -10.71 -12.78 -12.92
C MET A 162 -10.60 -14.22 -13.42
N ASN A 163 -10.53 -15.18 -12.49
CA ASN A 163 -10.37 -16.59 -12.84
C ASN A 163 -11.68 -17.19 -13.40
N ASP A 164 -12.80 -16.83 -12.82
CA ASP A 164 -14.12 -17.35 -13.19
C ASP A 164 -14.65 -16.80 -14.54
N GLY A 165 -14.16 -15.65 -14.97
CA GLY A 165 -14.58 -15.03 -16.24
C GLY A 165 -16.02 -14.55 -16.29
N LYS A 166 -16.73 -14.50 -15.15
CA LYS A 166 -18.16 -14.13 -15.09
C LYS A 166 -18.39 -12.62 -15.14
N VAL A 167 -17.40 -11.83 -14.74
CA VAL A 167 -17.45 -10.37 -14.69
C VAL A 167 -16.62 -9.81 -15.85
N ALA A 168 -17.13 -8.77 -16.50
CA ALA A 168 -16.40 -8.09 -17.58
C ALA A 168 -15.07 -7.52 -17.05
N ALA A 169 -14.01 -7.67 -17.84
CA ALA A 169 -12.66 -7.26 -17.43
C ALA A 169 -12.57 -5.77 -17.08
N GLU A 170 -13.35 -4.92 -17.76
CA GLU A 170 -13.39 -3.46 -17.47
C GLU A 170 -13.98 -3.15 -16.10
N VAL A 171 -15.04 -3.86 -15.66
CA VAL A 171 -15.65 -3.69 -14.33
C VAL A 171 -14.69 -4.15 -13.24
N THR A 172 -14.01 -5.27 -13.48
CA THR A 172 -13.02 -5.81 -12.55
C THR A 172 -11.82 -4.86 -12.41
N LEU A 173 -11.41 -4.22 -13.51
CA LEU A 173 -10.34 -3.21 -13.50
C LEU A 173 -10.73 -1.96 -12.70
N ASP A 174 -11.95 -1.46 -12.84
CA ASP A 174 -12.45 -0.32 -12.07
C ASP A 174 -12.45 -0.61 -10.56
N ASN A 175 -12.91 -1.81 -10.16
CA ASN A 175 -12.87 -2.25 -8.77
C ASN A 175 -11.43 -2.36 -8.25
N LEU A 176 -10.51 -2.90 -9.05
CA LEU A 176 -9.09 -2.99 -8.67
C LEU A 176 -8.46 -1.60 -8.50
N LEU A 177 -8.79 -0.64 -9.36
CA LEU A 177 -8.30 0.74 -9.24
C LEU A 177 -8.76 1.40 -7.94
N LYS A 178 -10.02 1.17 -7.52
CA LYS A 178 -10.54 1.67 -6.23
C LYS A 178 -9.75 1.10 -5.06
N VAL A 179 -9.59 -0.23 -5.02
CA VAL A 179 -8.85 -0.93 -3.96
C VAL A 179 -7.38 -0.50 -3.93
N SER A 180 -6.76 -0.35 -5.10
CA SER A 180 -5.37 0.13 -5.21
C SER A 180 -5.20 1.56 -4.69
N THR A 181 -6.15 2.45 -4.96
CA THR A 181 -6.15 3.83 -4.46
C THR A 181 -6.31 3.87 -2.95
N GLU A 182 -7.20 3.04 -2.39
CA GLU A 182 -7.38 2.93 -0.94
C GLU A 182 -6.10 2.40 -0.27
N LEU A 183 -5.50 1.37 -0.85
CA LEU A 183 -4.25 0.77 -0.37
C LEU A 183 -3.09 1.76 -0.39
N GLU A 184 -2.94 2.54 -1.47
CA GLU A 184 -1.91 3.58 -1.57
C GLU A 184 -2.11 4.68 -0.54
N THR A 185 -3.34 5.13 -0.35
CA THR A 185 -3.70 6.13 0.68
C THR A 185 -3.34 5.62 2.07
N LEU A 186 -3.66 4.35 2.37
CA LEU A 186 -3.35 3.72 3.65
C LEU A 186 -1.83 3.59 3.86
N SER A 187 -1.11 3.20 2.82
CA SER A 187 0.34 3.04 2.81
C SER A 187 1.05 4.37 3.03
N ALA A 188 0.67 5.40 2.28
CA ALA A 188 1.22 6.75 2.43
C ALA A 188 1.00 7.31 3.84
N ALA A 189 -0.22 7.17 4.38
CA ALA A 189 -0.56 7.64 5.72
C ALA A 189 0.15 6.87 6.86
N ALA A 190 0.64 5.67 6.60
CA ALA A 190 1.36 4.84 7.58
C ALA A 190 2.88 4.91 7.45
N SER A 191 3.41 5.20 6.28
CA SER A 191 4.82 5.06 5.92
C SER A 191 5.76 5.74 6.90
N PHE A 192 5.53 7.04 7.17
CA PHE A 192 6.35 7.81 8.11
C PHE A 192 6.37 7.18 9.50
N ARG A 193 5.18 6.86 10.06
CA ARG A 193 5.06 6.33 11.42
C ARG A 193 5.68 4.94 11.56
N LEU A 194 5.52 4.08 10.58
CA LEU A 194 6.12 2.75 10.58
C LEU A 194 7.64 2.81 10.47
N GLY A 195 8.17 3.68 9.61
CA GLY A 195 9.61 3.91 9.49
C GLY A 195 10.23 4.49 10.78
N ALA A 196 9.59 5.50 11.37
CA ALA A 196 10.02 6.08 12.65
C ALA A 196 10.01 5.04 13.78
N THR A 197 9.01 4.17 13.81
CA THR A 197 8.91 3.08 14.80
C THR A 197 10.11 2.14 14.76
N GLU A 198 10.54 1.73 13.58
CA GLU A 198 11.73 0.86 13.44
C GLU A 198 13.01 1.55 13.90
N ALA A 199 13.16 2.84 13.59
CA ALA A 199 14.31 3.62 14.04
C ALA A 199 14.33 3.73 15.58
N TYR A 200 13.18 4.01 16.21
CA TYR A 200 13.08 4.11 17.67
C TYR A 200 13.29 2.77 18.37
N GLU A 201 12.76 1.67 17.83
CA GLU A 201 13.03 0.32 18.32
C GLU A 201 14.53 0.02 18.33
N ALA A 202 15.23 0.35 17.25
CA ALA A 202 16.67 0.15 17.18
C ALA A 202 17.43 0.95 18.24
N ILE A 203 17.01 2.19 18.53
CA ILE A 203 17.59 3.02 19.58
C ILE A 203 17.32 2.41 20.95
N VAL A 204 16.09 1.96 21.26
CA VAL A 204 15.76 1.31 22.54
C VAL A 204 16.69 0.13 22.80
N HIS A 205 16.83 -0.78 21.84
CA HIS A 205 17.73 -1.93 21.97
C HIS A 205 19.19 -1.53 22.11
N GLN A 206 19.64 -0.49 21.40
CA GLN A 206 20.98 0.04 21.54
C GLN A 206 21.23 0.59 22.97
N ARG A 207 20.28 1.36 23.52
CA ARG A 207 20.41 1.94 24.86
C ARG A 207 20.45 0.88 25.95
N ILE A 208 19.64 -0.17 25.82
CA ILE A 208 19.65 -1.31 26.75
C ILE A 208 20.99 -2.05 26.69
N ARG A 209 21.49 -2.37 25.50
CA ARG A 209 22.79 -3.05 25.34
C ARG A 209 23.95 -2.29 25.97
N VAL A 210 23.95 -0.96 25.83
CA VAL A 210 25.01 -0.10 26.38
C VAL A 210 24.97 0.02 27.91
N LEU A 211 23.83 -0.35 28.54
CA LEU A 211 23.77 -0.44 30.01
C LEU A 211 24.62 -1.58 30.57
N ARG A 212 24.96 -2.58 29.75
CA ARG A 212 25.72 -3.77 30.18
C ARG A 212 25.11 -4.38 31.48
N GLU A 213 23.89 -4.86 31.29
CA GLU A 213 23.08 -5.34 32.41
C GLU A 213 23.56 -6.68 32.96
N GLU A 214 23.57 -6.78 34.26
CA GLU A 214 23.70 -8.02 35.01
C GLU A 214 22.49 -8.22 35.92
N ARG A 215 22.12 -9.47 36.20
CA ARG A 215 21.01 -9.78 37.11
C ARG A 215 21.29 -9.33 38.52
N PHE A 216 20.32 -8.67 39.12
CA PHE A 216 20.31 -8.34 40.56
C PHE A 216 19.46 -9.37 41.30
N LYS A 217 20.08 -10.18 42.18
CA LYS A 217 19.40 -11.22 43.01
C LYS A 217 18.40 -12.09 42.19
N GLY A 218 18.78 -12.52 40.99
CA GLY A 218 17.96 -13.39 40.14
C GLY A 218 16.73 -12.73 39.51
N ARG A 219 16.50 -11.43 39.72
CA ARG A 219 15.37 -10.72 39.08
C ARG A 219 15.59 -10.53 37.58
N GLN A 220 14.47 -10.34 36.85
CA GLN A 220 14.53 -10.05 35.43
C GLN A 220 15.24 -8.72 35.16
N THR A 221 16.02 -8.67 34.07
CA THR A 221 16.66 -7.45 33.60
C THR A 221 15.69 -6.61 32.73
N PHE A 222 16.07 -5.37 32.42
CA PHE A 222 15.31 -4.54 31.46
C PHE A 222 15.25 -5.19 30.09
N SER A 223 16.34 -5.78 29.62
CA SER A 223 16.39 -6.52 28.36
C SER A 223 15.36 -7.66 28.34
N GLU A 224 15.27 -8.45 29.41
CA GLU A 224 14.31 -9.55 29.50
C GLU A 224 12.86 -9.06 29.61
N PHE A 225 12.63 -7.94 30.29
CA PHE A 225 11.33 -7.30 30.32
C PHE A 225 10.91 -6.86 28.89
N MET A 226 11.80 -6.17 28.16
CA MET A 226 11.54 -5.72 26.80
C MET A 226 11.26 -6.89 25.84
N MET A 227 12.05 -7.95 25.92
CA MET A 227 11.85 -9.16 25.12
C MET A 227 10.45 -9.76 25.30
N ARG A 228 9.91 -9.69 26.52
CA ARG A 228 8.59 -10.27 26.83
C ARG A 228 7.41 -9.33 26.57
N ARG A 229 7.57 -8.03 26.73
CA ARG A 229 6.46 -7.06 26.72
C ARG A 229 6.48 -6.10 25.54
N TYR A 230 7.65 -5.69 25.11
CA TYR A 230 7.80 -4.69 24.07
C TYR A 230 8.04 -5.33 22.68
N ASP A 231 8.92 -6.30 22.57
CA ASP A 231 9.28 -6.92 21.29
C ASP A 231 8.09 -7.57 20.56
N PRO A 232 7.10 -8.21 21.22
CA PRO A 232 5.93 -8.72 20.53
C PRO A 232 5.13 -7.64 19.83
N ALA A 233 5.00 -6.44 20.42
CA ALA A 233 4.34 -5.31 19.78
C ALA A 233 5.12 -4.84 18.54
N MET A 234 6.44 -4.74 18.64
CA MET A 234 7.30 -4.35 17.51
C MET A 234 7.29 -5.38 16.39
N ARG A 235 7.25 -6.67 16.72
CA ARG A 235 7.05 -7.74 15.71
C ARG A 235 5.73 -7.60 14.99
N THR A 236 4.65 -7.23 15.69
CA THR A 236 3.35 -6.95 15.07
C THR A 236 3.44 -5.78 14.10
N VAL A 237 4.15 -4.71 14.44
CA VAL A 237 4.37 -3.57 13.54
C VAL A 237 5.12 -4.01 12.27
N LYS A 238 6.21 -4.74 12.43
CA LYS A 238 7.00 -5.26 11.30
C LYS A 238 6.19 -6.19 10.39
N SER A 239 5.46 -7.15 10.97
CA SER A 239 4.63 -8.07 10.19
C SER A 239 3.51 -7.34 9.44
N SER A 240 2.92 -6.31 10.04
CA SER A 240 1.89 -5.50 9.38
C SER A 240 2.44 -4.65 8.26
N ARG A 241 3.65 -4.10 8.40
CA ARG A 241 4.36 -3.40 7.32
C ARG A 241 4.63 -4.33 6.13
N VAL A 242 5.14 -5.53 6.39
CA VAL A 242 5.35 -6.55 5.35
C VAL A 242 4.04 -6.94 4.69
N ARG A 243 2.97 -7.14 5.47
CA ARG A 243 1.64 -7.44 4.93
C ARG A 243 1.13 -6.34 4.02
N LEU A 244 1.30 -5.07 4.40
CA LEU A 244 0.91 -3.91 3.58
C LEU A 244 1.66 -3.90 2.23
N GLY A 245 2.97 -4.15 2.25
CA GLY A 245 3.77 -4.29 1.03
C GLY A 245 3.29 -5.45 0.15
N ASN A 246 3.01 -6.62 0.74
CA ASN A 246 2.51 -7.78 -0.01
C ASN A 246 1.15 -7.52 -0.66
N LEU A 247 0.26 -6.74 -0.02
CA LEU A 247 -1.02 -6.33 -0.60
C LEU A 247 -0.79 -5.40 -1.81
N ALA A 248 0.13 -4.46 -1.70
CA ALA A 248 0.51 -3.57 -2.80
C ALA A 248 1.06 -4.37 -4.01
N ASP A 249 1.97 -5.30 -3.76
CA ASP A 249 2.52 -6.17 -4.80
C ASP A 249 1.44 -7.04 -5.46
N ARG A 250 0.47 -7.53 -4.68
CA ARG A 250 -0.67 -8.30 -5.23
C ARG A 250 -1.56 -7.43 -6.09
N ALA A 251 -1.85 -6.20 -5.69
CA ALA A 251 -2.65 -5.27 -6.46
C ALA A 251 -1.97 -4.92 -7.80
N ILE A 252 -0.66 -4.68 -7.80
CA ILE A 252 0.12 -4.42 -9.02
C ILE A 252 0.03 -5.62 -9.97
N ARG A 253 0.31 -6.84 -9.48
CA ARG A 253 0.23 -8.05 -10.32
C ARG A 253 -1.18 -8.31 -10.87
N ALA A 254 -2.21 -8.07 -10.07
CA ALA A 254 -3.60 -8.16 -10.53
C ALA A 254 -3.90 -7.15 -11.65
N GLY A 255 -3.38 -5.92 -11.52
CA GLY A 255 -3.49 -4.88 -12.52
C GLY A 255 -2.86 -5.26 -13.85
N ASP A 256 -1.66 -5.81 -13.85
CA ASP A 256 -0.94 -6.26 -15.05
C ASP A 256 -1.69 -7.40 -15.76
N LEU A 257 -2.21 -8.36 -15.00
CA LEU A 257 -3.00 -9.46 -15.54
C LEU A 257 -4.32 -8.96 -16.17
N LEU A 258 -5.03 -8.06 -15.47
CA LEU A 258 -6.27 -7.48 -15.98
C LEU A 258 -6.06 -6.65 -17.23
N ARG A 259 -5.03 -5.83 -17.26
CA ARG A 259 -4.67 -5.04 -18.45
C ARG A 259 -4.45 -5.95 -19.64
N THR A 260 -3.67 -7.01 -19.47
CA THR A 260 -3.44 -7.99 -20.53
C THR A 260 -4.74 -8.63 -21.01
N ARG A 261 -5.66 -8.97 -20.11
CA ARG A 261 -6.96 -9.55 -20.45
C ARG A 261 -7.84 -8.57 -21.21
N VAL A 262 -7.92 -7.31 -20.79
CA VAL A 262 -8.67 -6.25 -21.48
C VAL A 262 -8.13 -6.07 -22.91
N ASP A 263 -6.81 -6.08 -23.10
CA ASP A 263 -6.17 -5.95 -24.41
C ASP A 263 -6.51 -7.15 -25.32
N VAL A 264 -6.53 -8.37 -24.77
CA VAL A 264 -6.93 -9.58 -25.51
C VAL A 264 -8.41 -9.52 -25.90
N GLU A 265 -9.31 -9.16 -24.97
CA GLU A 265 -10.75 -9.02 -25.25
C GLU A 265 -11.02 -7.94 -26.32
N ARG A 266 -10.36 -6.79 -26.24
CA ARG A 266 -10.44 -5.73 -27.29
C ARG A 266 -9.92 -6.21 -28.64
N SER A 267 -8.81 -6.94 -28.66
CA SER A 267 -8.26 -7.49 -29.89
C SER A 267 -9.23 -8.48 -30.52
N ALA A 268 -9.86 -9.36 -29.75
CA ALA A 268 -10.87 -10.30 -30.21
C ALA A 268 -12.12 -9.57 -30.78
N GLN A 269 -12.60 -8.52 -30.11
CA GLN A 269 -13.70 -7.69 -30.60
C GLN A 269 -13.35 -7.00 -31.93
N ASN A 270 -12.15 -6.42 -32.04
CA ASN A 270 -11.67 -5.79 -33.24
C ASN A 270 -11.58 -6.80 -34.40
N GLN A 271 -11.08 -7.99 -34.15
CA GLN A 271 -11.00 -9.05 -35.14
C GLN A 271 -12.39 -9.51 -35.61
N ALA A 272 -13.37 -9.62 -34.72
CA ALA A 272 -14.75 -9.92 -35.07
C ALA A 272 -15.39 -8.81 -35.93
N LEU A 273 -15.12 -7.55 -35.60
CA LEU A 273 -15.56 -6.40 -36.40
C LEU A 273 -14.95 -6.43 -37.81
N LEU A 274 -13.62 -6.63 -37.92
CA LEU A 274 -12.92 -6.74 -39.20
C LEU A 274 -13.47 -7.88 -40.04
N THR A 275 -13.72 -9.05 -39.43
CA THR A 275 -14.33 -10.20 -40.14
C THR A 275 -15.75 -9.88 -40.62
N SER A 276 -16.53 -9.15 -39.86
CA SER A 276 -17.87 -8.70 -40.24
C SER A 276 -17.82 -7.69 -41.41
N MET A 277 -16.85 -6.76 -41.37
CA MET A 277 -16.64 -5.79 -42.47
C MET A 277 -16.20 -6.49 -43.76
N ASP A 278 -15.30 -7.47 -43.67
CA ASP A 278 -14.85 -8.26 -44.82
C ASP A 278 -15.99 -9.03 -45.47
N LYS A 279 -16.86 -9.68 -44.65
CA LYS A 279 -18.09 -10.32 -45.17
C LYS A 279 -19.03 -9.34 -45.86
N ARG A 280 -19.20 -8.13 -45.29
CA ARG A 280 -20.04 -7.11 -45.93
C ARG A 280 -19.44 -6.63 -47.28
N ALA A 281 -18.11 -6.45 -47.31
CA ALA A 281 -17.41 -6.07 -48.55
C ALA A 281 -17.54 -7.16 -49.63
N ASP A 282 -17.41 -8.46 -49.29
CA ASP A 282 -17.62 -9.57 -50.21
C ASP A 282 -19.05 -9.63 -50.73
N LEU A 283 -20.04 -9.46 -49.87
CA LEU A 283 -21.45 -9.37 -50.29
C LEU A 283 -21.70 -8.19 -51.23
N GLN A 284 -21.11 -7.03 -50.94
CA GLN A 284 -21.22 -5.84 -51.78
C GLN A 284 -20.60 -6.06 -53.16
N LEU A 285 -19.42 -6.69 -53.22
CA LEU A 285 -18.78 -7.07 -54.49
C LEU A 285 -19.62 -8.07 -55.29
N ARG A 286 -20.23 -9.08 -54.64
CA ARG A 286 -21.13 -10.03 -55.31
C ARG A 286 -22.37 -9.34 -55.85
N LEU A 287 -22.99 -8.44 -55.05
CA LEU A 287 -24.15 -7.66 -55.50
C LEU A 287 -23.78 -6.80 -56.72
N GLN A 288 -22.66 -6.12 -56.69
CA GLN A 288 -22.16 -5.31 -57.82
C GLN A 288 -21.95 -6.15 -59.06
N LYS A 289 -21.33 -7.32 -58.98
CA LYS A 289 -21.16 -8.25 -60.12
C LYS A 289 -22.50 -8.71 -60.67
N THR A 290 -23.50 -8.99 -59.84
CA THR A 290 -24.84 -9.38 -60.27
C THR A 290 -25.54 -8.23 -60.97
N VAL A 291 -25.49 -7.01 -60.48
CA VAL A 291 -26.06 -5.81 -61.10
C VAL A 291 -25.37 -5.51 -62.41
N GLU A 292 -24.04 -5.64 -62.52
CA GLU A 292 -23.27 -5.50 -63.72
C GLU A 292 -23.74 -6.53 -64.80
N GLY A 293 -23.90 -7.81 -64.38
CA GLY A 293 -24.39 -8.85 -65.32
C GLY A 293 -25.77 -8.54 -65.84
N LEU A 294 -26.70 -8.11 -64.98
CA LEU A 294 -28.05 -7.69 -65.45
C LEU A 294 -28.00 -6.46 -66.35
N SER A 295 -27.14 -5.50 -66.08
CA SER A 295 -26.94 -4.29 -66.88
C SER A 295 -26.42 -4.62 -68.25
N VAL A 296 -25.48 -5.59 -68.39
CA VAL A 296 -25.02 -6.06 -69.76
C VAL A 296 -26.19 -6.58 -70.58
N VAL A 297 -27.03 -7.43 -69.97
CA VAL A 297 -28.20 -7.98 -70.66
C VAL A 297 -29.18 -6.88 -71.10
N ALA A 298 -29.52 -5.96 -70.15
CA ALA A 298 -30.44 -4.85 -70.46
C ALA A 298 -29.92 -3.91 -71.54
N ILE A 299 -28.65 -3.49 -71.43
CA ILE A 299 -28.02 -2.59 -72.45
C ILE A 299 -27.89 -3.28 -73.75
N SER A 300 -27.55 -4.58 -73.79
CA SER A 300 -27.50 -5.35 -75.08
C SER A 300 -28.85 -5.44 -75.71
N TYR A 301 -29.92 -5.68 -74.98
CA TYR A 301 -31.27 -5.72 -75.48
C TYR A 301 -31.67 -4.39 -76.13
N TYR A 302 -31.47 -3.27 -75.46
CA TYR A 302 -31.76 -1.94 -76.01
C TYR A 302 -30.86 -1.61 -77.23
N ALA A 303 -29.59 -1.96 -77.20
CA ALA A 303 -28.65 -1.72 -78.28
C ALA A 303 -29.04 -2.52 -79.52
N VAL A 304 -29.44 -3.80 -79.39
CA VAL A 304 -29.95 -4.64 -80.53
C VAL A 304 -31.20 -4.04 -81.09
N SER A 305 -32.18 -3.62 -80.21
CA SER A 305 -33.40 -2.99 -80.65
C SER A 305 -33.17 -1.71 -81.52
N LEU A 306 -32.28 -0.82 -80.99
CA LEU A 306 -31.91 0.42 -81.62
C LEU A 306 -31.26 0.19 -83.03
N VAL A 307 -30.30 -0.74 -83.11
CA VAL A 307 -29.60 -1.08 -84.33
C VAL A 307 -30.58 -1.72 -85.36
N SER A 308 -31.50 -2.59 -84.85
CA SER A 308 -32.55 -3.18 -85.75
C SER A 308 -33.47 -2.11 -86.32
N TYR A 309 -33.92 -1.12 -85.49
CA TYR A 309 -34.71 -0.01 -86.01
C TYR A 309 -34.00 0.85 -87.05
N LEU A 310 -32.71 1.11 -86.86
CA LEU A 310 -31.87 1.90 -87.78
C LEU A 310 -31.64 1.17 -89.10
N LEU A 311 -31.54 -0.14 -89.10
CA LEU A 311 -31.28 -0.95 -90.29
C LEU A 311 -32.56 -1.44 -90.97
N TYR A 312 -33.73 -1.26 -90.37
CA TYR A 312 -35.03 -1.65 -90.93
C TYR A 312 -35.29 -1.08 -92.32
N PRO A 313 -35.12 0.21 -92.66
CA PRO A 313 -35.35 0.76 -93.94
C PRO A 313 -34.43 0.15 -95.04
N LEU A 314 -33.24 -0.28 -94.68
CA LEU A 314 -32.27 -0.94 -95.52
C LEU A 314 -32.68 -2.39 -95.83
N ALA A 315 -33.24 -3.09 -94.83
CA ALA A 315 -33.72 -4.48 -95.00
C ALA A 315 -34.95 -4.59 -95.89
N GLU A 316 -35.82 -3.62 -95.88
CA GLU A 316 -37.01 -3.53 -96.73
C GLU A 316 -36.63 -3.44 -98.25
N ASN A 317 -35.50 -2.75 -98.51
CA ASN A 317 -34.99 -2.62 -99.86
C ASN A 317 -34.36 -3.93 -100.44
N TYR A 318 -33.96 -4.87 -99.55
CA TYR A 318 -33.31 -6.16 -99.95
C TYR A 318 -34.20 -7.39 -99.69
N SER A 319 -35.50 -7.22 -99.39
CA SER A 319 -36.48 -8.30 -99.13
C SER A 319 -36.04 -9.28 -97.99
N VAL A 320 -35.34 -8.79 -96.99
CA VAL A 320 -34.86 -9.59 -95.87
C VAL A 320 -35.93 -9.57 -94.78
N THR A 321 -36.32 -10.75 -94.27
CA THR A 321 -37.29 -10.84 -93.18
C THR A 321 -36.73 -10.26 -91.83
N GLU A 322 -37.56 -9.53 -91.07
CA GLU A 322 -37.21 -8.83 -89.83
C GLU A 322 -36.52 -9.74 -88.80
N GLY A 323 -36.95 -10.98 -88.67
CA GLY A 323 -36.36 -11.98 -87.81
C GLY A 323 -34.93 -12.39 -88.18
N PHE A 324 -34.61 -12.44 -89.48
CA PHE A 324 -33.29 -12.80 -89.96
C PHE A 324 -32.28 -11.64 -89.73
N LEU A 325 -32.72 -10.42 -89.99
CA LEU A 325 -31.91 -9.20 -89.67
C LEU A 325 -31.55 -9.10 -88.20
N THR A 326 -32.55 -9.27 -87.30
CA THR A 326 -32.34 -9.21 -85.81
C THR A 326 -31.39 -10.30 -85.38
N SER A 327 -31.50 -11.52 -85.92
CA SER A 327 -30.60 -12.64 -85.54
C SER A 327 -29.13 -12.39 -85.88
N ILE A 328 -28.85 -11.79 -87.04
CA ILE A 328 -27.47 -11.46 -87.50
C ILE A 328 -26.86 -10.36 -86.63
N ILE A 329 -27.64 -9.34 -86.27
CA ILE A 329 -27.19 -8.17 -85.58
C ILE A 329 -26.95 -8.47 -84.08
N THR A 330 -27.70 -9.40 -83.48
CA THR A 330 -27.66 -9.69 -82.08
C THR A 330 -26.25 -10.08 -81.56
N LEU A 331 -25.57 -11.00 -82.23
CA LEU A 331 -24.24 -11.49 -81.82
C LEU A 331 -23.15 -10.40 -81.85
N PRO A 332 -22.98 -9.62 -82.93
CA PRO A 332 -21.99 -8.53 -82.94
C PRO A 332 -22.28 -7.41 -81.95
N VAL A 333 -23.55 -7.03 -81.80
CA VAL A 333 -23.94 -5.96 -80.85
C VAL A 333 -23.70 -6.38 -79.35
N VAL A 334 -24.12 -7.60 -79.02
CA VAL A 334 -23.87 -8.13 -77.64
C VAL A 334 -22.36 -8.23 -77.40
N GLY A 335 -21.57 -8.69 -78.37
CA GLY A 335 -20.12 -8.76 -78.25
C GLY A 335 -19.48 -7.37 -78.05
N LEU A 336 -19.98 -6.35 -78.79
CA LEU A 336 -19.48 -4.99 -78.69
C LEU A 336 -19.83 -4.34 -77.34
N VAL A 337 -21.05 -4.54 -76.85
CA VAL A 337 -21.48 -4.09 -75.55
C VAL A 337 -20.64 -4.76 -74.44
N TYR A 338 -20.42 -6.06 -74.51
CA TYR A 338 -19.59 -6.79 -73.58
C TYR A 338 -18.15 -6.25 -73.56
N LEU A 339 -17.53 -6.04 -74.73
CA LEU A 339 -16.19 -5.48 -74.82
C LEU A 339 -16.12 -4.05 -74.28
N MET A 340 -17.13 -3.23 -74.51
CA MET A 340 -17.23 -1.86 -74.07
C MET A 340 -17.28 -1.86 -72.47
N ILE A 341 -18.15 -2.66 -71.93
CA ILE A 341 -18.27 -2.77 -70.45
C ILE A 341 -16.97 -3.31 -69.84
N ARG A 342 -16.38 -4.32 -70.44
CA ARG A 342 -15.08 -4.88 -70.02
C ARG A 342 -13.97 -3.81 -70.04
N ARG A 343 -13.95 -2.95 -71.11
CA ARG A 343 -12.95 -1.86 -71.25
C ARG A 343 -13.16 -0.75 -70.21
N ILE A 344 -14.40 -0.40 -69.87
CA ILE A 344 -14.73 0.56 -68.80
C ILE A 344 -14.23 0.03 -67.45
N ARG A 345 -14.51 -1.25 -67.21
CA ARG A 345 -14.05 -1.93 -65.97
C ARG A 345 -12.53 -1.94 -65.80
N SER A 346 -11.78 -2.18 -66.90
CA SER A 346 -10.32 -2.20 -66.85
C SER A 346 -9.68 -0.82 -66.65
N LYS A 347 -10.47 0.28 -66.78
CA LYS A 347 -10.01 1.65 -66.49
C LYS A 347 -10.41 2.16 -65.14
N MET A 348 -11.32 1.47 -64.40
CA MET A 348 -11.79 1.81 -63.09
C MET A 348 -11.11 0.98 -61.94
N LEU A 349 -10.41 -0.05 -62.29
CA LEU A 349 -9.52 -0.86 -61.45
C LEU A 349 -8.05 -0.44 -61.68
#